data_0141c8394afe602b757de68d2290ac55
#
_entry.id   0141c8394afe602b757de68d2290ac55
#
_cell.length_a   1.000
_cell.length_b   1.000
_cell.length_c   1.000
_cell.angle_alpha   90.00
_cell.angle_beta   90.00
_cell.angle_gamma   90.00
#
_symmetry.space_group_name_H-M   'P 1'
#
loop_
_entity.id
_entity.type
_entity.pdbx_description
1 polymer ?
#
loop_
_entity_poly.entity_id
_entity_poly.type
_entity_poly.pdbx_seq_one_letter_code
_entity_poly.pdbx_strand_id
1 'polypeptide(L)' 'MWRREVDDLLTHRERQVLCLIGQAKTTKEIAHLLNLSVHTIGSYRRVLRAKLNLRSGTELALYASNVAYLRSTGFVEQV' A
#
# COMPACT_ATOMS: atom_id res chain seq x y z
N MET A 1 9.50 10.24 -0.99
CA MET A 1 9.49 10.23 0.45
C MET A 1 8.10 10.05 1.02
N TRP A 2 7.98 9.26 2.06
CA TRP A 2 6.73 9.04 2.72
C TRP A 2 6.29 10.33 3.44
N ARG A 3 5.04 10.67 3.34
CA ARG A 3 4.56 11.94 3.87
C ARG A 3 3.49 11.74 4.90
N ARG A 4 3.44 12.66 5.86
CA ARG A 4 2.36 12.68 6.81
C ARG A 4 1.02 12.89 6.09
N GLU A 5 1.01 13.68 5.04
CA GLU A 5 -0.21 13.88 4.27
C GLU A 5 -0.74 12.59 3.69
N VAL A 6 0.17 11.71 3.26
CA VAL A 6 -0.24 10.42 2.70
C VAL A 6 -0.83 9.54 3.79
N ASP A 7 -0.20 9.53 4.96
CA ASP A 7 -0.73 8.80 6.10
C ASP A 7 -2.13 9.29 6.46
N ASP A 8 -2.33 10.60 6.46
CA ASP A 8 -3.64 11.15 6.79
C ASP A 8 -4.67 10.84 5.72
N LEU A 9 -4.24 10.67 4.49
CA LEU A 9 -5.13 10.38 3.38
C LEU A 9 -5.68 8.96 3.40
N LEU A 10 -4.92 8.03 3.96
CA LEU A 10 -5.27 6.62 3.93
C LEU A 10 -5.85 6.17 5.27
N THR A 11 -6.83 5.28 5.19
CA THR A 11 -7.32 4.62 6.40
C THR A 11 -6.29 3.61 6.88
N HIS A 12 -6.47 3.14 8.10
CA HIS A 12 -5.59 2.12 8.66
C HIS A 12 -5.54 0.87 7.78
N ARG A 13 -6.70 0.40 7.33
CA ARG A 13 -6.78 -0.79 6.50
C ARG A 13 -6.12 -0.57 5.14
N GLU A 14 -6.30 0.63 4.59
CA GLU A 14 -5.65 0.97 3.31
C GLU A 14 -4.13 0.95 3.46
N ARG A 15 -3.61 1.44 4.56
CA ARG A 15 -2.17 1.39 4.81
C ARG A 15 -1.68 -0.03 4.95
N GLN A 16 -2.46 -0.89 5.60
CA GLN A 16 -2.09 -2.31 5.71
C GLN A 16 -1.99 -2.96 4.33
N VAL A 17 -2.97 -2.69 3.48
CA VAL A 17 -2.96 -3.25 2.13
C VAL A 17 -1.76 -2.71 1.36
N LEU A 18 -1.51 -1.42 1.44
CA LEU A 18 -0.38 -0.80 0.74
C LEU A 18 0.95 -1.41 1.19
N CYS A 19 1.13 -1.61 2.49
CA CYS A 19 2.33 -2.24 3.00
C CYS A 19 2.54 -3.64 2.45
N LEU A 20 1.48 -4.42 2.38
CA LEU A 20 1.58 -5.80 1.88
C LEU A 20 1.86 -5.82 0.38
N ILE A 21 1.32 -4.86 -0.37
CA ILE A 21 1.67 -4.70 -1.78
C ILE A 21 3.17 -4.41 -1.89
N GLY A 22 3.68 -3.55 -1.04
CA GLY A 22 5.10 -3.19 -1.04
C GLY A 22 6.01 -4.35 -0.68
N GLN A 23 5.48 -5.34 0.03
CA GLN A 23 6.22 -6.56 0.37
C GLN A 23 6.09 -7.61 -0.72
N ALA A 24 5.59 -7.23 -1.87
CA ALA A 24 5.42 -8.09 -3.04
C ALA A 24 4.41 -9.22 -2.82
N LYS A 25 3.46 -9.02 -1.92
CA LYS A 25 2.38 -9.98 -1.74
C LYS A 25 1.39 -9.85 -2.87
N THR A 26 0.89 -10.98 -3.35
CA THR A 26 -0.14 -10.97 -4.38
C THR A 26 -1.49 -10.60 -3.76
N THR A 27 -2.44 -10.22 -4.61
CA THR A 27 -3.80 -9.93 -4.16
C THR A 27 -4.37 -11.09 -3.35
N LYS A 28 -4.13 -12.31 -3.82
CA LYS A 28 -4.61 -13.52 -3.17
C LYS A 28 -3.99 -13.69 -1.78
N GLU A 29 -2.69 -13.45 -1.68
CA GLU A 29 -1.97 -13.54 -0.42
C GLU A 29 -2.47 -12.50 0.57
N ILE A 30 -2.67 -11.27 0.10
CA ILE A 30 -3.18 -10.20 0.94
C ILE A 30 -4.57 -10.53 1.47
N ALA A 31 -5.42 -11.04 0.59
CA ALA A 31 -6.78 -11.43 0.98
C ALA A 31 -6.73 -12.49 2.08
N HIS A 32 -5.85 -13.46 1.93
CA HIS A 32 -5.69 -14.51 2.93
C HIS A 32 -5.19 -13.94 4.27
N LEU A 33 -4.16 -13.10 4.20
CA LEU A 33 -3.56 -12.53 5.41
C LEU A 33 -4.53 -11.65 6.19
N LEU A 34 -5.39 -10.92 5.49
CA LEU A 34 -6.32 -10.00 6.12
C LEU A 34 -7.70 -10.61 6.33
N ASN A 35 -7.87 -11.87 5.92
CA ASN A 35 -9.15 -12.56 6.02
C ASN A 35 -10.26 -11.83 5.29
N LEU A 36 -9.95 -11.40 4.07
CA LEU A 36 -10.87 -10.69 3.19
C LEU A 36 -10.94 -11.40 1.85
N SER A 37 -11.92 -11.06 1.03
CA SER A 37 -12.02 -11.63 -0.30
C SER A 37 -11.04 -10.97 -1.25
N VAL A 38 -10.67 -11.68 -2.30
CA VAL A 38 -9.85 -11.14 -3.38
C VAL A 38 -10.54 -9.91 -4.00
N HIS A 39 -11.86 -10.00 -4.13
CA HIS A 39 -12.65 -8.89 -4.67
C HIS A 39 -12.50 -7.64 -3.81
N THR A 40 -12.55 -7.79 -2.50
CA THR A 40 -12.40 -6.67 -1.57
C THR A 40 -11.00 -6.05 -1.69
N ILE A 41 -9.97 -6.90 -1.80
CA ILE A 41 -8.61 -6.39 -1.98
C ILE A 41 -8.52 -5.62 -3.30
N GLY A 42 -9.17 -6.10 -4.34
CA GLY A 42 -9.21 -5.38 -5.62
C GLY A 42 -9.80 -3.99 -5.46
N SER A 43 -10.85 -3.88 -4.66
CA SER A 43 -11.45 -2.58 -4.36
C SER A 43 -10.49 -1.66 -3.61
N TYR A 44 -9.77 -2.20 -2.63
CA TYR A 44 -8.76 -1.42 -1.92
C TYR A 44 -7.67 -0.92 -2.86
N ARG A 45 -7.22 -1.78 -3.78
CA ARG A 45 -6.19 -1.37 -4.74
C ARG A 45 -6.68 -0.23 -5.62
N ARG A 46 -7.92 -0.28 -6.03
CA ARG A 46 -8.51 0.78 -6.86
C ARG A 46 -8.58 2.10 -6.09
N VAL A 47 -9.01 2.04 -4.85
CA VAL A 47 -9.10 3.22 -3.99
C VAL A 47 -7.71 3.81 -3.73
N LEU A 48 -6.73 2.96 -3.48
CA LEU A 48 -5.36 3.41 -3.28
C LEU A 48 -4.83 4.15 -4.50
N ARG A 49 -5.07 3.59 -5.69
CA ARG A 49 -4.64 4.26 -6.91
C ARG A 49 -5.26 5.64 -7.05
N ALA A 50 -6.54 5.75 -6.73
CA ALA A 50 -7.24 7.02 -6.82
C ALA A 50 -6.69 8.02 -5.80
N LYS A 51 -6.54 7.59 -4.56
CA LYS A 51 -6.08 8.48 -3.50
C LYS A 51 -4.64 8.95 -3.70
N LEU A 52 -3.80 8.08 -4.24
CA LEU A 52 -2.39 8.39 -4.45
C LEU A 52 -2.12 8.91 -5.86
N ASN A 53 -3.16 9.07 -6.66
CA ASN A 53 -3.07 9.62 -8.01
C ASN A 53 -2.14 8.76 -8.89
N LEU A 54 -2.32 7.45 -8.82
CA LEU A 54 -1.54 6.50 -9.61
C LEU A 54 -2.39 5.95 -10.74
N ARG A 55 -1.78 5.70 -11.87
CA ARG A 55 -2.51 5.35 -13.09
C ARG A 55 -2.71 3.87 -13.31
N SER A 56 -1.88 3.04 -12.70
CA SER A 56 -1.92 1.61 -12.98
C SER A 56 -1.53 0.82 -11.76
N GLY A 57 -1.78 -0.49 -11.81
CA GLY A 57 -1.33 -1.38 -10.76
C GLY A 57 0.18 -1.44 -10.65
N THR A 58 0.87 -1.28 -11.79
CA THR A 58 2.34 -1.24 -11.78
C THR A 58 2.85 -0.04 -11.01
N GLU A 59 2.25 1.13 -11.25
CA GLU A 59 2.63 2.33 -10.50
C GLU A 59 2.35 2.17 -9.02
N LEU A 60 1.24 1.54 -8.68
CA LEU A 60 0.91 1.29 -7.28
C LEU A 60 1.95 0.38 -6.64
N ALA A 61 2.36 -0.68 -7.33
CA ALA A 61 3.36 -1.61 -6.80
C ALA A 61 4.70 -0.92 -6.58
N LEU A 62 5.11 -0.08 -7.52
CA LEU A 62 6.37 0.65 -7.40
C LEU A 62 6.32 1.65 -6.23
N TYR A 63 5.23 2.36 -6.13
CA TYR A 63 5.04 3.30 -5.03
C TYR A 63 5.11 2.57 -3.69
N ALA A 64 4.38 1.47 -3.59
CA ALA A 64 4.32 0.71 -2.35
C ALA A 64 5.68 0.12 -1.98
N SER A 65 6.44 -0.36 -2.97
CA SER A 65 7.79 -0.88 -2.75
C SER A 65 8.71 0.19 -2.20
N ASN A 66 8.65 1.38 -2.75
CA ASN A 66 9.49 2.48 -2.28
C ASN A 66 9.17 2.85 -0.83
N VAL A 67 7.89 2.92 -0.51
CA VAL A 67 7.48 3.22 0.85
C VAL A 67 7.95 2.13 1.81
N ALA A 68 7.76 0.88 1.45
CA ALA A 68 8.16 -0.25 2.28
C ALA A 68 9.66 -0.27 2.50
N TYR A 69 10.43 0.01 1.45
CA TYR A 69 11.87 0.05 1.55
C TYR A 69 12.33 1.13 2.51
N LEU A 70 11.79 2.33 2.39
CA LEU A 70 12.18 3.44 3.25
C LEU A 70 11.85 3.14 4.71
N ARG A 71 10.72 2.52 4.96
CA ARG A 71 10.33 2.18 6.32
C ARG A 71 11.21 1.07 6.89
N SER A 72 11.58 0.10 6.06
CA SER A 72 12.43 -1.01 6.52
C SER A 72 13.82 -0.54 6.90
N THR A 73 14.33 0.48 6.23
CA THR A 73 15.67 0.99 6.54
C THR A 73 15.66 1.90 7.76
N GLY A 74 14.49 2.26 8.25
CA GLY A 74 14.38 3.19 9.35
C GLY A 74 14.65 4.62 8.96
N PHE A 75 14.87 4.86 7.67
CA PHE A 75 15.25 6.18 7.19
C PHE A 75 14.17 7.21 7.47
N VAL A 76 12.93 6.85 7.21
CA VAL A 76 11.81 7.76 7.39
C VAL A 76 11.57 8.06 8.87
N GLU A 77 11.74 7.08 9.71
CA GLU A 77 11.47 7.22 11.12
C GLU A 77 12.44 8.11 11.85
N GLN A 78 13.57 8.35 11.24
CA GLN A 78 14.59 9.16 11.88
C GLN A 78 14.48 10.63 11.56
N VAL A 79 13.54 10.98 10.76
CA VAL A 79 13.36 12.36 10.33
C VAL A 79 12.46 13.16 11.27
#